data_dba8c11203d9a1c129ae3945e0a28c64
#
_entry.id   dba8c11203d9a1c129ae3945e0a28c64
#
_cell.length_a   1.000
_cell.length_b   1.000
_cell.length_c   1.000
_cell.angle_alpha   90.00
_cell.angle_beta   90.00
_cell.angle_gamma   90.00
#
_symmetry.space_group_name_H-M   'P 1'
#
loop_
_entity.id
_entity.type
_entity.pdbx_description
1 polymer ?
#
loop_
_entity_poly.entity_id
_entity_poly.type
_entity_poly.pdbx_seq_one_letter_code
_entity_poly.pdbx_strand_id
1 'polypeptide(L)'
;RPMHWLALAWKDMERCPTAGVTHGLILAIIGGGLFWFARHEFWWIAAMLSACMIVAPLLAMGLYEISRRLERNEEATLTDAFRIWTSGDKRLIQFGLLLALSSAGWLVCSAALIHWMLPASVHTPADFVRLVVLQSNFGLFEIWVLMSALIAAPMFASTLVTIPLLMDHPTLTVQQAVLTSWRVVALNPFAMACWAGILCLFTALGIGSAFLGLLGVVPM
;
A
#
# COMPACT_ATOMS: atom_id res chain seq x y z
N ARG A 1 -15.93 12.62 -3.05
CA ARG A 1 -15.87 12.15 -4.46
C ARG A 1 -14.40 11.90 -4.80
N PRO A 2 -14.01 10.70 -5.28
CA PRO A 2 -12.59 10.33 -5.51
C PRO A 2 -11.81 11.34 -6.37
N MET A 3 -12.42 11.85 -7.45
CA MET A 3 -11.78 12.86 -8.31
C MET A 3 -11.48 14.17 -7.59
N HIS A 4 -12.27 14.53 -6.59
CA HIS A 4 -12.00 15.72 -5.79
C HIS A 4 -10.78 15.51 -4.87
N TRP A 5 -10.61 14.30 -4.33
CA TRP A 5 -9.43 13.96 -3.53
C TRP A 5 -8.15 14.02 -4.35
N LEU A 6 -8.18 13.53 -5.60
CA LEU A 6 -7.05 13.65 -6.51
C LEU A 6 -6.72 15.12 -6.82
N ALA A 7 -7.73 15.97 -7.04
CA ALA A 7 -7.52 17.39 -7.31
C ALA A 7 -6.89 18.10 -6.11
N LEU A 8 -7.27 17.74 -4.87
CA LEU A 8 -6.65 18.27 -3.66
C LEU A 8 -5.19 17.81 -3.52
N ALA A 9 -4.93 16.51 -3.72
CA ALA A 9 -3.59 15.96 -3.68
C ALA A 9 -2.66 16.60 -4.74
N TRP A 10 -3.17 16.84 -5.93
CA TRP A 10 -2.43 17.57 -6.97
C TRP A 10 -2.07 18.99 -6.55
N LYS A 11 -3.02 19.70 -5.95
CA LYS A 11 -2.80 21.07 -5.43
C LYS A 11 -1.74 21.10 -4.32
N ASP A 12 -1.74 20.10 -3.43
CA ASP A 12 -0.74 19.99 -2.37
C ASP A 12 0.65 19.70 -2.96
N MET A 13 0.72 18.85 -3.99
CA MET A 13 1.95 18.59 -4.73
C MET A 13 2.51 19.85 -5.43
N GLU A 14 1.65 20.68 -6.02
CA GLU A 14 2.07 21.96 -6.62
C GLU A 14 2.62 22.94 -5.58
N ARG A 15 2.10 22.92 -4.36
CA ARG A 15 2.54 23.79 -3.26
C ARG A 15 3.86 23.32 -2.62
N CYS A 16 4.08 22.01 -2.54
CA CYS A 16 5.29 21.42 -1.96
C CYS A 16 5.86 20.29 -2.82
N PRO A 17 6.35 20.58 -4.03
CA PRO A 17 6.79 19.57 -4.99
C PRO A 17 7.98 18.74 -4.49
N THR A 18 8.86 19.34 -3.69
CA THR A 18 10.05 18.66 -3.16
C THR A 18 9.70 17.46 -2.30
N ALA A 19 8.68 17.56 -1.46
CA ALA A 19 8.25 16.44 -0.61
C ALA A 19 7.70 15.28 -1.45
N GLY A 20 6.79 15.57 -2.38
CA GLY A 20 6.20 14.56 -3.26
C GLY A 20 7.23 13.85 -4.13
N VAL A 21 8.05 14.61 -4.85
CA VAL A 21 9.09 14.06 -5.73
C VAL A 21 10.11 13.23 -4.94
N THR A 22 10.52 13.68 -3.74
CA THR A 22 11.47 12.92 -2.90
C THR A 22 10.89 11.59 -2.45
N HIS A 23 9.62 11.54 -2.00
CA HIS A 23 8.96 10.29 -1.63
C HIS A 23 8.82 9.35 -2.83
N GLY A 24 8.42 9.87 -4.00
CA GLY A 24 8.36 9.11 -5.24
C GLY A 24 9.72 8.55 -5.66
N LEU A 25 10.79 9.35 -5.54
CA LEU A 25 12.16 8.94 -5.85
C LEU A 25 12.67 7.85 -4.90
N ILE A 26 12.42 7.97 -3.59
CA ILE A 26 12.77 6.95 -2.61
C ILE A 26 12.10 5.62 -2.97
N LEU A 27 10.79 5.64 -3.25
CA LEU A 27 10.07 4.43 -3.65
C LEU A 27 10.54 3.86 -4.97
N ALA A 28 10.84 4.71 -5.97
CA ALA A 28 11.34 4.26 -7.26
C ALA A 28 12.72 3.59 -7.13
N ILE A 29 13.62 4.16 -6.35
CA ILE A 29 14.97 3.60 -6.13
C ILE A 29 14.89 2.29 -5.34
N ILE A 30 14.16 2.28 -4.21
CA ILE A 30 14.05 1.09 -3.36
C ILE A 30 13.26 0.00 -4.10
N GLY A 31 12.10 0.32 -4.67
CA GLY A 31 11.26 -0.63 -5.39
C GLY A 31 11.94 -1.17 -6.64
N GLY A 32 12.57 -0.31 -7.44
CA GLY A 32 13.31 -0.71 -8.63
C GLY A 32 14.54 -1.57 -8.30
N GLY A 33 15.28 -1.21 -7.25
CA GLY A 33 16.42 -1.98 -6.77
C GLY A 33 16.01 -3.36 -6.27
N LEU A 34 14.99 -3.44 -5.41
CA LEU A 34 14.46 -4.71 -4.92
C LEU A 34 13.91 -5.57 -6.05
N PHE A 35 13.18 -4.99 -7.00
CA PHE A 35 12.67 -5.70 -8.16
C PHE A 35 13.81 -6.27 -9.02
N TRP A 36 14.87 -5.50 -9.24
CA TRP A 36 16.04 -5.97 -10.00
C TRP A 36 16.67 -7.21 -9.37
N PHE A 37 16.81 -7.23 -8.04
CA PHE A 37 17.33 -8.40 -7.32
C PHE A 37 16.33 -9.57 -7.32
N ALA A 38 15.04 -9.30 -7.16
CA ALA A 38 14.00 -10.31 -6.98
C ALA A 38 13.44 -10.88 -8.30
N ARG A 39 13.69 -10.27 -9.45
CA ARG A 39 13.00 -10.52 -10.73
C ARG A 39 13.02 -11.97 -11.24
N HIS A 40 13.94 -12.77 -10.78
CA HIS A 40 14.07 -14.19 -11.18
C HIS A 40 13.44 -15.14 -10.17
N GLU A 41 13.05 -14.66 -8.99
CA GLU A 41 12.57 -15.46 -7.88
C GLU A 41 11.15 -15.03 -7.48
N PHE A 42 10.15 -15.85 -7.76
CA PHE A 42 8.74 -15.53 -7.51
C PHE A 42 8.47 -15.13 -6.05
N TRP A 43 9.00 -15.90 -5.10
CA TRP A 43 8.73 -15.66 -3.68
C TRP A 43 9.37 -14.40 -3.15
N TRP A 44 10.50 -13.96 -3.72
CA TRP A 44 11.10 -12.68 -3.42
C TRP A 44 10.24 -11.51 -3.95
N ILE A 45 9.67 -11.65 -5.14
CA ILE A 45 8.72 -10.65 -5.67
C ILE A 45 7.46 -10.60 -4.81
N ALA A 46 6.90 -11.75 -4.42
CA ALA A 46 5.73 -11.81 -3.56
C ALA A 46 6.00 -11.18 -2.18
N ALA A 47 7.16 -11.45 -1.59
CA ALA A 47 7.60 -10.84 -0.33
C ALA A 47 7.78 -9.32 -0.48
N MET A 48 8.35 -8.84 -1.57
CA MET A 48 8.52 -7.42 -1.87
C MET A 48 7.16 -6.71 -2.02
N LEU A 49 6.23 -7.28 -2.79
CA LEU A 49 4.88 -6.74 -2.92
C LEU A 49 4.16 -6.70 -1.57
N SER A 50 4.32 -7.74 -0.77
CA SER A 50 3.80 -7.81 0.59
C SER A 50 4.39 -6.72 1.49
N ALA A 51 5.70 -6.48 1.41
CA ALA A 51 6.37 -5.41 2.14
C ALA A 51 5.91 -4.00 1.69
N CYS A 52 5.62 -3.81 0.41
CA CYS A 52 5.08 -2.55 -0.10
C CYS A 52 3.74 -2.17 0.56
N MET A 53 2.91 -3.16 0.93
CA MET A 53 1.65 -2.92 1.65
C MET A 53 1.86 -2.34 3.05
N ILE A 54 3.05 -2.53 3.63
CA ILE A 54 3.45 -1.97 4.93
C ILE A 54 4.10 -0.61 4.72
N VAL A 55 5.04 -0.55 3.79
CA VAL A 55 5.89 0.62 3.56
C VAL A 55 5.10 1.79 2.98
N ALA A 56 4.17 1.54 2.06
CA ALA A 56 3.38 2.61 1.43
C ALA A 56 2.56 3.44 2.43
N PRO A 57 1.77 2.86 3.36
CA PRO A 57 1.08 3.65 4.39
C PRO A 57 2.02 4.41 5.33
N LEU A 58 3.17 3.82 5.68
CA LEU A 58 4.17 4.48 6.52
C LEU A 58 4.80 5.68 5.82
N LEU A 59 5.12 5.54 4.53
CA LEU A 59 5.62 6.66 3.72
C LEU A 59 4.56 7.75 3.56
N ALA A 60 3.30 7.36 3.39
CA ALA A 60 2.19 8.30 3.29
C ALA A 60 2.03 9.19 4.53
N MET A 61 2.47 8.75 5.73
CA MET A 61 2.43 9.59 6.94
C MET A 61 3.16 10.91 6.76
N GLY A 62 4.32 10.90 6.10
CA GLY A 62 5.07 12.12 5.80
C GLY A 62 4.29 13.07 4.89
N LEU A 63 3.62 12.53 3.88
CA LEU A 63 2.78 13.31 2.96
C LEU A 63 1.51 13.82 3.65
N TYR A 64 0.90 13.05 4.56
CA TYR A 64 -0.22 13.52 5.38
C TYR A 64 0.17 14.71 6.26
N GLU A 65 1.37 14.70 6.86
CA GLU A 65 1.85 15.84 7.64
C GLU A 65 2.02 17.09 6.78
N ILE A 66 2.57 16.95 5.57
CA ILE A 66 2.68 18.04 4.60
C ILE A 66 1.29 18.61 4.27
N SER A 67 0.35 17.77 3.86
CA SER A 67 -1.02 18.16 3.50
C SER A 67 -1.70 18.88 4.68
N ARG A 68 -1.57 18.35 5.90
CA ARG A 68 -2.13 18.92 7.12
C ARG A 68 -1.60 20.33 7.42
N ARG A 69 -0.31 20.58 7.21
CA ARG A 69 0.29 21.91 7.38
C ARG A 69 -0.19 22.86 6.30
N LEU A 70 -0.25 22.42 5.05
CA LEU A 70 -0.75 23.24 3.94
C LEU A 70 -2.21 23.66 4.13
N GLU A 71 -3.06 22.79 4.69
CA GLU A 71 -4.44 23.13 5.06
C GLU A 71 -4.52 24.22 6.14
N ARG A 72 -3.56 24.25 7.07
CA ARG A 72 -3.44 25.26 8.12
C ARG A 72 -2.76 26.55 7.64
N ASN A 73 -2.39 26.63 6.35
CA ASN A 73 -1.59 27.70 5.76
C ASN A 73 -0.22 27.90 6.47
N GLU A 74 0.34 26.80 6.99
CA GLU A 74 1.69 26.76 7.54
C GLU A 74 2.70 26.38 6.44
N GLU A 75 3.95 26.80 6.63
CA GLU A 75 5.03 26.33 5.77
C GLU A 75 5.26 24.83 6.00
N ALA A 76 5.33 24.07 4.90
CA ALA A 76 5.59 22.64 4.91
C ALA A 76 6.93 22.35 4.26
N THR A 77 7.79 21.62 4.97
CA THR A 77 9.13 21.26 4.53
C THR A 77 9.34 19.76 4.49
N LEU A 78 10.32 19.31 3.72
CA LEU A 78 10.71 17.90 3.69
C LEU A 78 11.10 17.37 5.09
N THR A 79 11.72 18.23 5.92
CA THR A 79 12.10 17.88 7.29
C THR A 79 10.88 17.53 8.16
N ASP A 80 9.75 18.19 7.95
CA ASP A 80 8.51 17.91 8.67
C ASP A 80 7.95 16.53 8.32
N ALA A 81 8.03 16.15 7.04
CA ALA A 81 7.64 14.81 6.60
C ALA A 81 8.50 13.72 7.27
N PHE A 82 9.81 13.93 7.40
CA PHE A 82 10.70 12.96 8.07
C PHE A 82 10.53 12.93 9.59
N ARG A 83 10.17 14.05 10.18
CA ARG A 83 9.99 14.18 11.64
C ARG A 83 8.87 13.27 12.18
N ILE A 84 7.84 13.01 11.39
CA ILE A 84 6.75 12.14 11.83
C ILE A 84 7.23 10.71 12.08
N TRP A 85 8.20 10.21 11.32
CA TRP A 85 8.75 8.85 11.48
C TRP A 85 9.63 8.72 12.72
N THR A 86 10.20 9.82 13.20
CA THR A 86 11.01 9.88 14.42
C THR A 86 10.20 10.22 15.66
N SER A 87 8.90 10.45 15.53
CA SER A 87 8.00 10.83 16.63
C SER A 87 7.86 9.76 17.73
N GLY A 88 8.12 8.49 17.37
CA GLY A 88 8.04 7.36 18.30
C GLY A 88 6.60 7.05 18.79
N ASP A 89 5.57 7.48 18.07
CA ASP A 89 4.18 7.18 18.44
C ASP A 89 3.93 5.67 18.41
N LYS A 90 3.76 5.10 19.60
CA LYS A 90 3.53 3.67 19.79
C LYS A 90 2.31 3.14 19.02
N ARG A 91 1.30 3.98 18.79
CA ARG A 91 0.07 3.62 18.08
C ARG A 91 0.36 3.40 16.59
N LEU A 92 1.18 4.26 15.98
CA LEU A 92 1.61 4.11 14.59
C LEU A 92 2.48 2.87 14.43
N ILE A 93 3.36 2.60 15.40
CA ILE A 93 4.18 1.37 15.43
C ILE A 93 3.28 0.13 15.54
N GLN A 94 2.30 0.12 16.45
CA GLN A 94 1.35 -0.98 16.59
C GLN A 94 0.56 -1.22 15.30
N PHE A 95 0.10 -0.15 14.66
CA PHE A 95 -0.61 -0.26 13.38
C PHE A 95 0.29 -0.83 12.27
N GLY A 96 1.55 -0.36 12.19
CA GLY A 96 2.55 -0.92 11.27
C GLY A 96 2.81 -2.41 11.49
N LEU A 97 2.88 -2.85 12.75
CA LEU A 97 3.03 -4.27 13.09
C LEU A 97 1.80 -5.10 12.67
N LEU A 98 0.59 -4.58 12.82
CA LEU A 98 -0.63 -5.26 12.34
C LEU A 98 -0.60 -5.42 10.82
N LEU A 99 -0.18 -4.41 10.08
CA LEU A 99 -0.01 -4.50 8.64
C LEU A 99 1.07 -5.53 8.26
N ALA A 100 2.20 -5.55 8.98
CA ALA A 100 3.27 -6.49 8.77
C ALA A 100 2.82 -7.96 8.99
N LEU A 101 2.09 -8.22 10.07
CA LEU A 101 1.53 -9.54 10.36
C LEU A 101 0.53 -9.98 9.29
N SER A 102 -0.34 -9.08 8.82
CA SER A 102 -1.31 -9.37 7.76
C SER A 102 -0.62 -9.67 6.42
N SER A 103 0.42 -8.91 6.08
CA SER A 103 1.21 -9.13 4.87
C SER A 103 1.99 -10.44 4.90
N ALA A 104 2.62 -10.74 6.04
CA ALA A 104 3.30 -12.02 6.25
C ALA A 104 2.31 -13.19 6.21
N GLY A 105 1.14 -13.03 6.83
CA GLY A 105 0.05 -14.01 6.77
C GLY A 105 -0.40 -14.30 5.35
N TRP A 106 -0.59 -13.27 4.53
CA TRP A 106 -0.91 -13.46 3.11
C TRP A 106 0.16 -14.25 2.35
N LEU A 107 1.44 -13.94 2.58
CA LEU A 107 2.55 -14.63 1.93
C LEU A 107 2.59 -16.12 2.32
N VAL A 108 2.46 -16.41 3.62
CA VAL A 108 2.46 -17.77 4.14
C VAL A 108 1.24 -18.55 3.64
N CYS A 109 0.04 -17.96 3.66
CA CYS A 109 -1.17 -18.59 3.14
C CYS A 109 -1.09 -18.85 1.64
N SER A 110 -0.51 -17.90 0.87
CA SER A 110 -0.28 -18.07 -0.57
C SER A 110 0.68 -19.23 -0.86
N ALA A 111 1.80 -19.27 -0.14
CA ALA A 111 2.78 -20.35 -0.27
C ALA A 111 2.18 -21.71 0.11
N ALA A 112 1.47 -21.78 1.22
CA ALA A 112 0.83 -23.01 1.68
C ALA A 112 -0.23 -23.50 0.69
N LEU A 113 -1.09 -22.62 0.18
CA LEU A 113 -2.13 -22.97 -0.80
C LEU A 113 -1.52 -23.51 -2.09
N ILE A 114 -0.54 -22.82 -2.65
CA ILE A 114 0.13 -23.21 -3.88
C ILE A 114 0.84 -24.57 -3.67
N HIS A 115 1.59 -24.71 -2.58
CA HIS A 115 2.29 -25.96 -2.27
C HIS A 115 1.34 -27.15 -2.05
N TRP A 116 0.19 -26.90 -1.44
CA TRP A 116 -0.80 -27.97 -1.17
C TRP A 116 -1.53 -28.41 -2.42
N MET A 117 -1.86 -27.51 -3.34
CA MET A 117 -2.63 -27.80 -4.54
C MET A 117 -1.76 -28.13 -5.76
N LEU A 118 -0.48 -27.78 -5.73
CA LEU A 118 0.44 -27.96 -6.86
C LEU A 118 1.59 -28.89 -6.48
N PRO A 119 1.77 -30.05 -7.17
CA PRO A 119 2.90 -30.94 -6.91
C PRO A 119 4.23 -30.35 -7.41
N ALA A 120 4.19 -29.37 -8.32
CA ALA A 120 5.37 -28.72 -8.88
C ALA A 120 5.73 -27.47 -8.09
N SER A 121 7.02 -27.21 -7.88
CA SER A 121 7.51 -26.01 -7.20
C SER A 121 7.46 -24.79 -8.12
N VAL A 122 6.97 -23.67 -7.59
CA VAL A 122 6.97 -22.36 -8.26
C VAL A 122 8.21 -21.60 -7.80
N HIS A 123 9.17 -21.41 -8.70
CA HIS A 123 10.41 -20.68 -8.43
C HIS A 123 10.43 -19.31 -9.11
N THR A 124 10.03 -19.26 -10.37
CA THR A 124 10.08 -18.05 -11.18
C THR A 124 8.69 -17.44 -11.39
N PRO A 125 8.59 -16.14 -11.73
CA PRO A 125 7.34 -15.52 -12.14
C PRO A 125 6.68 -16.21 -13.34
N ALA A 126 7.49 -16.75 -14.25
CA ALA A 126 7.00 -17.52 -15.40
C ALA A 126 6.35 -18.85 -14.94
N ASP A 127 6.90 -19.52 -13.93
CA ASP A 127 6.28 -20.72 -13.34
C ASP A 127 4.93 -20.38 -12.72
N PHE A 128 4.84 -19.28 -11.99
CA PHE A 128 3.56 -18.83 -11.42
C PHE A 128 2.51 -18.62 -12.51
N VAL A 129 2.85 -17.88 -13.55
CA VAL A 129 1.92 -17.64 -14.66
C VAL A 129 1.52 -18.96 -15.33
N ARG A 130 2.50 -19.83 -15.62
CA ARG A 130 2.29 -21.08 -16.34
C ARG A 130 1.52 -22.12 -15.52
N LEU A 131 1.90 -22.30 -14.24
CA LEU A 131 1.40 -23.38 -13.39
C LEU A 131 0.17 -22.99 -12.57
N VAL A 132 0.05 -21.71 -12.16
CA VAL A 132 -1.05 -21.23 -11.32
C VAL A 132 -2.13 -20.54 -12.15
N VAL A 133 -1.74 -19.67 -13.10
CA VAL A 133 -2.70 -18.85 -13.84
C VAL A 133 -3.24 -19.56 -15.08
N LEU A 134 -2.36 -20.17 -15.88
CA LEU A 134 -2.72 -20.74 -17.19
C LEU A 134 -3.04 -22.25 -17.15
N GLN A 135 -2.57 -22.97 -16.14
CA GLN A 135 -2.84 -24.38 -16.03
C GLN A 135 -4.29 -24.61 -15.59
N SER A 136 -5.03 -25.38 -16.38
CA SER A 136 -6.47 -25.66 -16.17
C SER A 136 -6.80 -26.59 -14.99
N ASN A 137 -5.91 -26.70 -14.00
CA ASN A 137 -6.20 -27.40 -12.76
C ASN A 137 -7.21 -26.55 -11.98
N PHE A 138 -8.44 -27.02 -11.99
CA PHE A 138 -9.62 -26.38 -11.43
C PHE A 138 -9.32 -25.72 -10.07
N GLY A 139 -9.51 -24.40 -10.01
CA GLY A 139 -9.75 -23.68 -8.79
C GLY A 139 -8.54 -23.08 -8.09
N LEU A 140 -7.28 -23.43 -8.44
CA LEU A 140 -6.12 -22.88 -7.71
C LEU A 140 -6.02 -21.35 -7.84
N PHE A 141 -6.09 -20.85 -9.06
CA PHE A 141 -5.99 -19.40 -9.30
C PHE A 141 -7.17 -18.65 -8.68
N GLU A 142 -8.38 -19.18 -8.87
CA GLU A 142 -9.61 -18.58 -8.34
C GLU A 142 -9.60 -18.59 -6.81
N ILE A 143 -9.20 -19.70 -6.17
CA ILE A 143 -9.09 -19.78 -4.70
C ILE A 143 -8.00 -18.82 -4.21
N TRP A 144 -6.86 -18.77 -4.90
CA TRP A 144 -5.77 -17.85 -4.55
C TRP A 144 -6.21 -16.37 -4.66
N VAL A 145 -6.93 -16.01 -5.73
CA VAL A 145 -7.49 -14.66 -5.90
C VAL A 145 -8.51 -14.35 -4.82
N LEU A 146 -9.43 -15.29 -4.53
CA LEU A 146 -10.44 -15.11 -3.49
C LEU A 146 -9.80 -14.94 -2.11
N MET A 147 -8.85 -15.79 -1.76
CA MET A 147 -8.09 -15.69 -0.50
C MET A 147 -7.34 -14.36 -0.40
N SER A 148 -6.68 -13.95 -1.50
CA SER A 148 -5.97 -12.67 -1.55
C SER A 148 -6.93 -11.49 -1.38
N ALA A 149 -8.10 -11.52 -2.00
CA ALA A 149 -9.12 -10.49 -1.86
C ALA A 149 -9.68 -10.43 -0.42
N LEU A 150 -9.91 -11.59 0.22
CA LEU A 150 -10.38 -11.67 1.61
C LEU A 150 -9.38 -11.08 2.62
N ILE A 151 -8.09 -11.13 2.32
CA ILE A 151 -7.05 -10.51 3.16
C ILE A 151 -6.86 -9.04 2.77
N ALA A 152 -6.80 -8.72 1.47
CA ALA A 152 -6.53 -7.37 0.98
C ALA A 152 -7.66 -6.39 1.31
N ALA A 153 -8.93 -6.80 1.22
CA ALA A 153 -10.07 -5.91 1.46
C ALA A 153 -10.10 -5.35 2.91
N PRO A 154 -9.95 -6.17 3.98
CA PRO A 154 -9.84 -5.65 5.34
C PRO A 154 -8.59 -4.80 5.56
N MET A 155 -7.45 -5.15 4.95
CA MET A 155 -6.23 -4.34 5.02
C MET A 155 -6.46 -2.96 4.39
N PHE A 156 -7.02 -2.92 3.18
CA PHE A 156 -7.38 -1.67 2.52
C PHE A 156 -8.33 -0.83 3.37
N ALA A 157 -9.41 -1.44 3.88
CA ALA A 157 -10.34 -0.76 4.77
C ALA A 157 -9.69 -0.23 6.05
N SER A 158 -8.67 -0.93 6.56
CA SER A 158 -7.92 -0.51 7.75
C SER A 158 -6.97 0.66 7.49
N THR A 159 -6.42 0.80 6.29
CA THR A 159 -5.39 1.80 6.00
C THR A 159 -5.94 3.16 5.58
N LEU A 160 -7.15 3.23 5.06
CA LEU A 160 -7.71 4.42 4.41
C LEU A 160 -7.74 5.67 5.28
N VAL A 161 -8.22 5.54 6.51
CA VAL A 161 -8.45 6.71 7.39
C VAL A 161 -7.73 6.56 8.74
N THR A 162 -7.21 5.37 9.05
CA THR A 162 -6.61 5.07 10.36
C THR A 162 -5.40 5.97 10.64
N ILE A 163 -4.50 6.13 9.69
CA ILE A 163 -3.28 6.94 9.90
C ILE A 163 -3.64 8.42 10.13
N PRO A 164 -4.42 9.09 9.27
CA PRO A 164 -4.87 10.46 9.54
C PRO A 164 -5.57 10.60 10.89
N LEU A 165 -6.46 9.66 11.24
CA LEU A 165 -7.16 9.69 12.54
C LEU A 165 -6.21 9.60 13.73
N LEU A 166 -5.21 8.72 13.68
CA LEU A 166 -4.21 8.58 14.75
C LEU A 166 -3.33 9.82 14.86
N MET A 167 -3.04 10.50 13.74
CA MET A 167 -2.24 11.72 13.72
C MET A 167 -3.03 12.92 14.28
N ASP A 168 -4.32 13.04 13.98
CA ASP A 168 -5.14 14.18 14.37
C ASP A 168 -5.73 14.03 15.78
N HIS A 169 -5.91 12.80 16.27
CA HIS A 169 -6.54 12.52 17.55
C HIS A 169 -5.61 11.73 18.50
N PRO A 170 -4.83 12.40 19.35
CA PRO A 170 -3.86 11.74 20.24
C PRO A 170 -4.46 10.73 21.23
N THR A 171 -5.76 10.88 21.55
CA THR A 171 -6.47 10.02 22.52
C THR A 171 -7.06 8.75 21.91
N LEU A 172 -7.14 8.65 20.56
CA LEU A 172 -7.68 7.46 19.91
C LEU A 172 -6.73 6.28 20.02
N THR A 173 -7.29 5.11 20.30
CA THR A 173 -6.56 3.85 20.19
C THR A 173 -6.50 3.36 18.74
N VAL A 174 -5.55 2.51 18.42
CA VAL A 174 -5.44 1.87 17.08
C VAL A 174 -6.73 1.15 16.71
N GLN A 175 -7.31 0.40 17.66
CA GLN A 175 -8.54 -0.35 17.45
C GLN A 175 -9.73 0.58 17.08
N GLN A 176 -9.89 1.68 17.80
CA GLN A 176 -10.94 2.67 17.50
C GLN A 176 -10.75 3.31 16.13
N ALA A 177 -9.52 3.65 15.77
CA ALA A 177 -9.20 4.23 14.47
C ALA A 177 -9.48 3.24 13.33
N VAL A 178 -9.07 1.97 13.46
CA VAL A 178 -9.35 0.90 12.49
C VAL A 178 -10.86 0.65 12.33
N LEU A 179 -11.60 0.53 13.43
CA LEU A 179 -13.05 0.34 13.37
C LEU A 179 -13.77 1.53 12.72
N THR A 180 -13.28 2.75 12.98
CA THR A 180 -13.80 3.95 12.32
C THR A 180 -13.52 3.93 10.82
N SER A 181 -12.31 3.51 10.41
CA SER A 181 -11.94 3.36 9.01
C SER A 181 -12.84 2.33 8.30
N TRP A 182 -13.08 1.18 8.91
CA TRP A 182 -14.00 0.17 8.37
C TRP A 182 -15.43 0.71 8.23
N ARG A 183 -15.89 1.46 9.22
CA ARG A 183 -17.22 2.09 9.18
C ARG A 183 -17.33 3.10 8.02
N VAL A 184 -16.31 3.90 7.78
CA VAL A 184 -16.26 4.84 6.64
C VAL A 184 -16.37 4.09 5.31
N VAL A 185 -15.61 2.99 5.16
CA VAL A 185 -15.68 2.14 3.96
C VAL A 185 -17.07 1.54 3.76
N ALA A 186 -17.63 0.96 4.83
CA ALA A 186 -18.96 0.32 4.77
C ALA A 186 -20.09 1.31 4.45
N LEU A 187 -19.96 2.56 4.90
CA LEU A 187 -20.96 3.61 4.61
C LEU A 187 -20.81 4.22 3.22
N ASN A 188 -19.64 4.05 2.56
CA ASN A 188 -19.33 4.65 1.27
C ASN A 188 -18.77 3.63 0.26
N PRO A 189 -19.39 2.45 0.05
CA PRO A 189 -18.77 1.34 -0.67
C PRO A 189 -18.40 1.70 -2.11
N PHE A 190 -19.25 2.42 -2.81
CA PHE A 190 -18.98 2.80 -4.20
C PHE A 190 -17.81 3.77 -4.33
N ALA A 191 -17.75 4.81 -3.48
CA ALA A 191 -16.65 5.77 -3.50
C ALA A 191 -15.32 5.08 -3.16
N MET A 192 -15.33 4.14 -2.20
CA MET A 192 -14.16 3.39 -1.80
C MET A 192 -13.72 2.37 -2.85
N ALA A 193 -14.65 1.71 -3.53
CA ALA A 193 -14.34 0.83 -4.66
C ALA A 193 -13.71 1.61 -5.83
N CYS A 194 -14.26 2.77 -6.17
CA CYS A 194 -13.65 3.65 -7.18
C CYS A 194 -12.23 4.10 -6.77
N TRP A 195 -12.04 4.46 -5.50
CA TRP A 195 -10.72 4.86 -4.98
C TRP A 195 -9.72 3.70 -5.03
N ALA A 196 -10.12 2.51 -4.61
CA ALA A 196 -9.30 1.30 -4.74
C ALA A 196 -8.91 1.03 -6.20
N GLY A 197 -9.86 1.16 -7.14
CA GLY A 197 -9.60 1.01 -8.57
C GLY A 197 -8.57 2.03 -9.10
N ILE A 198 -8.66 3.29 -8.68
CA ILE A 198 -7.69 4.35 -9.03
C ILE A 198 -6.29 4.00 -8.48
N LEU A 199 -6.21 3.57 -7.21
CA LEU A 199 -4.94 3.18 -6.60
C LEU A 199 -4.33 1.96 -7.30
N CYS A 200 -5.14 0.94 -7.62
CA CYS A 200 -4.69 -0.23 -8.38
C CYS A 200 -4.16 0.17 -9.77
N LEU A 201 -4.87 1.04 -10.47
CA LEU A 201 -4.46 1.53 -11.79
C LEU A 201 -3.12 2.27 -11.71
N PHE A 202 -3.00 3.21 -10.78
CA PHE A 202 -1.78 3.98 -10.60
C PHE A 202 -0.60 3.11 -10.17
N THR A 203 -0.84 2.14 -9.28
CA THR A 203 0.19 1.18 -8.87
C THR A 203 0.64 0.32 -10.07
N ALA A 204 -0.31 -0.16 -10.88
CA ALA A 204 0.00 -0.93 -12.08
C ALA A 204 0.82 -0.11 -13.10
N LEU A 205 0.44 1.16 -13.31
CA LEU A 205 1.20 2.07 -14.17
C LEU A 205 2.61 2.37 -13.60
N GLY A 206 2.71 2.55 -12.29
CA GLY A 206 3.98 2.76 -11.60
C GLY A 206 4.93 1.59 -11.78
N ILE A 207 4.45 0.38 -11.55
CA ILE A 207 5.24 -0.86 -11.72
C ILE A 207 5.54 -1.10 -13.20
N GLY A 208 4.55 -0.94 -14.09
CA GLY A 208 4.69 -1.15 -15.54
C GLY A 208 5.68 -0.19 -16.21
N SER A 209 5.89 0.99 -15.64
CA SER A 209 6.91 1.96 -16.06
C SER A 209 8.29 1.73 -15.41
N ALA A 210 8.57 0.53 -14.92
CA ALA A 210 9.79 0.18 -14.18
C ALA A 210 10.02 1.10 -12.96
N PHE A 211 8.95 1.39 -12.24
CA PHE A 211 8.90 2.26 -11.05
C PHE A 211 9.09 3.76 -11.32
N LEU A 212 9.44 4.17 -12.53
CA LEU A 212 9.58 5.60 -12.87
C LEU A 212 8.24 6.36 -12.73
N GLY A 213 7.12 5.70 -13.02
CA GLY A 213 5.78 6.28 -12.84
C GLY A 213 5.45 6.62 -11.38
N LEU A 214 6.14 6.03 -10.40
CA LEU A 214 5.96 6.35 -8.99
C LEU A 214 6.38 7.78 -8.64
N LEU A 215 7.23 8.41 -9.44
CA LEU A 215 7.61 9.82 -9.26
C LEU A 215 6.40 10.76 -9.37
N GLY A 216 5.42 10.40 -10.20
CA GLY A 216 4.19 11.18 -10.34
C GLY A 216 3.01 10.65 -9.53
N VAL A 217 2.97 9.33 -9.29
CA VAL A 217 1.82 8.65 -8.64
C VAL A 217 1.86 8.74 -7.11
N VAL A 218 3.04 8.62 -6.51
CA VAL A 218 3.17 8.61 -5.03
C VAL A 218 2.75 9.91 -4.38
N PRO A 219 3.05 11.09 -4.95
CA PRO A 219 2.63 12.36 -4.38
C PRO A 219 1.12 12.63 -4.48
N MET A 220 0.40 11.90 -5.32
CA MET A 220 -1.05 12.03 -5.52
C MET A 220 -1.85 11.21 -4.53
#